data_826c4289f778e83981290da283ab45a0
#
_entry.id   826c4289f778e83981290da283ab45a0
#
_cell.length_a   1.000
_cell.length_b   1.000
_cell.length_c   1.000
_cell.angle_alpha   90.00
_cell.angle_beta   90.00
_cell.angle_gamma   90.00
#
_symmetry.space_group_name_H-M   'P 1'
#
loop_
_entity.id
_entity.type
_entity.pdbx_description
1 polymer ?
#
loop_
_entity_poly.entity_id
_entity_poly.type
_entity_poly.pdbx_seq_one_letter_code
_entity_poly.pdbx_strand_id
1 'polypeptide(L)'
;MGYTVKDFINSNKFPEMKLISDNSGINREIRGVRIIVAPNMENFLAGGELLLTSLSAYEKLDDHMMVSHLNELNKKQISGFIVKRKQNTAHLNKLFETLLCFCEEHNIPVLELPQDISYWLVIKYVLSQICSNIVNAKFIYSKMTRDEIGRYFVEGGIREKTIENLMCALETMLGNYCLK
;
A
#
# COMPACT_ATOMS: atom_id res chain seq x y z
N MET A 1 -2.86 5.46 17.52
CA MET A 1 -2.25 4.22 16.99
C MET A 1 -2.52 4.20 15.51
N GLY A 2 -1.50 4.00 14.67
CA GLY A 2 -1.66 4.01 13.22
C GLY A 2 -2.36 2.74 12.72
N TYR A 3 -2.81 2.75 11.46
CA TYR A 3 -3.40 1.60 10.80
C TYR A 3 -2.31 0.62 10.36
N THR A 4 -2.39 -0.65 10.77
CA THR A 4 -1.34 -1.64 10.54
C THR A 4 -1.74 -2.69 9.50
N VAL A 5 -0.76 -3.45 9.00
CA VAL A 5 -1.03 -4.61 8.12
C VAL A 5 -1.90 -5.64 8.84
N LYS A 6 -1.72 -5.83 10.14
CA LYS A 6 -2.59 -6.69 10.97
C LYS A 6 -4.03 -6.21 10.96
N ASP A 7 -4.27 -4.90 11.12
CA ASP A 7 -5.62 -4.33 11.06
C ASP A 7 -6.25 -4.54 9.68
N PHE A 8 -5.44 -4.38 8.61
CA PHE A 8 -5.87 -4.62 7.25
C PHE A 8 -6.31 -6.08 7.04
N ILE A 9 -5.52 -7.05 7.48
CA ILE A 9 -5.85 -8.48 7.41
C ILE A 9 -7.10 -8.77 8.23
N ASN A 10 -7.15 -8.33 9.48
CA ASN A 10 -8.24 -8.59 10.42
C ASN A 10 -9.57 -7.91 10.02
N SER A 11 -9.52 -6.90 9.18
CA SER A 11 -10.72 -6.23 8.66
C SER A 11 -11.64 -7.17 7.88
N ASN A 12 -11.09 -8.28 7.38
CA ASN A 12 -11.77 -9.27 6.52
C ASN A 12 -12.49 -8.64 5.31
N LYS A 13 -12.01 -7.49 4.86
CA LYS A 13 -12.60 -6.77 3.71
C LYS A 13 -12.38 -7.53 2.39
N PHE A 14 -11.28 -8.26 2.31
CA PHE A 14 -10.89 -9.08 1.18
C PHE A 14 -10.64 -10.52 1.66
N PRO A 15 -11.72 -11.31 1.93
CA PRO A 15 -11.59 -12.60 2.60
C PRO A 15 -10.79 -13.64 1.80
N GLU A 16 -10.71 -13.47 0.48
CA GLU A 16 -9.95 -14.36 -0.40
C GLU A 16 -8.46 -13.98 -0.48
N MET A 17 -8.06 -12.82 0.06
CA MET A 17 -6.66 -12.42 0.13
C MET A 17 -5.94 -13.24 1.20
N LYS A 18 -4.75 -13.72 0.89
CA LYS A 18 -3.98 -14.59 1.77
C LYS A 18 -2.66 -13.95 2.16
N LEU A 19 -2.32 -14.00 3.44
CA LEU A 19 -0.96 -13.77 3.87
C LEU A 19 -0.13 -15.01 3.47
N ILE A 20 0.94 -14.81 2.72
CA ILE A 20 1.77 -15.88 2.16
C ILE A 20 3.19 -15.91 2.72
N SER A 21 3.67 -14.81 3.30
CA SER A 21 4.85 -14.82 4.18
C SER A 21 4.47 -15.34 5.57
N ASP A 22 5.46 -15.50 6.43
CA ASP A 22 5.23 -15.73 7.85
C ASP A 22 4.48 -14.53 8.50
N ASN A 23 4.11 -14.68 9.78
CA ASN A 23 3.41 -13.63 10.52
C ASN A 23 4.33 -12.50 11.03
N SER A 24 5.59 -12.51 10.66
CA SER A 24 6.51 -11.43 11.03
C SER A 24 6.16 -10.14 10.29
N GLY A 25 6.36 -9.01 10.94
CA GLY A 25 6.14 -7.70 10.33
C GLY A 25 4.68 -7.26 10.16
N ILE A 26 3.67 -8.06 10.49
CA ILE A 26 2.25 -7.66 10.35
C ILE A 26 1.85 -6.43 11.20
N ASN A 27 2.64 -6.09 12.20
CA ASN A 27 2.43 -4.89 13.01
C ASN A 27 3.00 -3.61 12.38
N ARG A 28 3.60 -3.68 11.17
CA ARG A 28 4.07 -2.49 10.45
C ARG A 28 2.90 -1.57 10.14
N GLU A 29 3.10 -0.28 10.42
CA GLU A 29 2.11 0.77 10.16
C GLU A 29 2.02 1.04 8.65
N ILE A 30 0.80 1.14 8.12
CA ILE A 30 0.53 1.53 6.75
C ILE A 30 0.28 3.03 6.73
N ARG A 31 1.20 3.79 6.11
CA ARG A 31 1.12 5.25 5.95
C ARG A 31 0.67 5.68 4.56
N GLY A 32 0.65 4.75 3.62
CA GLY A 32 0.24 5.00 2.26
C GLY A 32 0.11 3.70 1.48
N VAL A 33 -0.32 3.81 0.24
CA VAL A 33 -0.45 2.67 -0.67
C VAL A 33 -0.01 3.08 -2.07
N ARG A 34 0.75 2.22 -2.74
CA ARG A 34 1.30 2.54 -4.06
C ARG A 34 1.35 1.32 -4.97
N ILE A 35 1.08 1.51 -6.26
CA ILE A 35 1.30 0.47 -7.27
C ILE A 35 2.72 0.60 -7.82
N ILE A 36 3.46 -0.49 -7.84
CA ILE A 36 4.75 -0.59 -8.52
C ILE A 36 4.50 -0.96 -9.98
N VAL A 37 4.86 -0.05 -10.87
CA VAL A 37 4.71 -0.21 -12.33
C VAL A 37 6.04 -0.33 -13.06
N ALA A 38 7.14 -0.03 -12.37
CA ALA A 38 8.51 -0.13 -12.89
C ALA A 38 9.50 -0.30 -11.72
N PRO A 39 10.69 -0.87 -11.95
CA PRO A 39 11.78 -0.75 -10.99
C PRO A 39 12.24 0.72 -10.85
N ASN A 40 13.00 1.03 -9.82
CA ASN A 40 13.49 2.38 -9.48
C ASN A 40 12.40 3.36 -8.99
N MET A 41 11.30 2.84 -8.46
CA MET A 41 10.27 3.68 -7.83
C MET A 41 10.59 4.05 -6.37
N GLU A 42 11.65 3.52 -5.79
CA GLU A 42 12.08 3.77 -4.41
C GLU A 42 12.31 5.26 -4.12
N ASN A 43 12.75 6.03 -5.11
CA ASN A 43 12.96 7.48 -4.97
C ASN A 43 11.68 8.28 -4.74
N PHE A 44 10.53 7.68 -5.07
CA PHE A 44 9.20 8.30 -4.91
C PHE A 44 8.46 7.80 -3.67
N LEU A 45 9.11 6.97 -2.83
CA LEU A 45 8.53 6.47 -1.60
C LEU A 45 8.90 7.38 -0.43
N ALA A 46 7.90 7.72 0.37
CA ALA A 46 8.06 8.49 1.60
C ALA A 46 8.38 7.61 2.82
N GLY A 47 8.03 6.31 2.73
CA GLY A 47 8.19 5.31 3.77
C GLY A 47 6.88 4.89 4.42
N GLY A 48 6.77 3.60 4.74
CA GLY A 48 5.56 3.02 5.32
C GLY A 48 4.44 2.72 4.31
N GLU A 49 4.74 2.71 3.01
CA GLU A 49 3.74 2.37 2.00
C GLU A 49 3.51 0.85 1.92
N LEU A 50 2.26 0.47 1.69
CA LEU A 50 1.86 -0.86 1.23
C LEU A 50 1.96 -0.90 -0.29
N LEU A 51 2.82 -1.76 -0.82
CA LEU A 51 3.17 -1.81 -2.24
C LEU A 51 2.35 -2.88 -2.98
N LEU A 52 1.67 -2.48 -4.05
CA LEU A 52 0.90 -3.39 -4.90
C LEU A 52 1.68 -3.67 -6.19
N THR A 53 1.85 -4.94 -6.54
CA THR A 53 2.57 -5.34 -7.76
C THR A 53 1.99 -6.59 -8.40
N SER A 54 2.06 -6.66 -9.73
CA SER A 54 1.77 -7.89 -10.51
C SER A 54 3.04 -8.65 -10.87
N LEU A 55 4.20 -8.24 -10.36
CA LEU A 55 5.53 -8.69 -10.72
C LEU A 55 5.97 -8.34 -12.15
N SER A 56 5.08 -7.97 -13.05
CA SER A 56 5.44 -7.57 -14.41
C SER A 56 6.38 -6.34 -14.44
N ALA A 57 6.36 -5.51 -13.40
CA ALA A 57 7.31 -4.43 -13.23
C ALA A 57 8.77 -4.91 -13.12
N TYR A 58 8.95 -6.16 -12.72
CA TYR A 58 10.25 -6.78 -12.46
C TYR A 58 10.66 -7.78 -13.54
N GLU A 59 9.83 -8.01 -14.57
CA GLU A 59 10.04 -9.04 -15.60
C GLU A 59 11.41 -8.98 -16.29
N LYS A 60 11.99 -7.77 -16.37
CA LYS A 60 13.30 -7.54 -16.99
C LYS A 60 14.48 -7.60 -16.01
N LEU A 61 14.21 -7.80 -14.73
CA LEU A 61 15.26 -7.90 -13.73
C LEU A 61 15.79 -9.33 -13.65
N ASP A 62 17.08 -9.46 -13.45
CA ASP A 62 17.69 -10.69 -12.96
C ASP A 62 17.60 -10.76 -11.42
N ASP A 63 17.99 -11.87 -10.83
CA ASP A 63 17.93 -12.09 -9.39
C ASP A 63 18.74 -11.06 -8.61
N HIS A 64 19.93 -10.69 -9.09
CA HIS A 64 20.79 -9.73 -8.43
C HIS A 64 20.18 -8.31 -8.43
N MET A 65 19.64 -7.89 -9.58
CA MET A 65 18.94 -6.62 -9.71
C MET A 65 17.68 -6.58 -8.84
N MET A 66 16.95 -7.71 -8.77
CA MET A 66 15.78 -7.84 -7.90
C MET A 66 16.15 -7.65 -6.43
N VAL A 67 17.16 -8.35 -5.94
CA VAL A 67 17.63 -8.21 -4.54
C VAL A 67 18.12 -6.78 -4.25
N SER A 68 18.86 -6.18 -5.19
CA SER A 68 19.29 -4.79 -5.06
C SER A 68 18.12 -3.82 -4.92
N HIS A 69 17.10 -3.98 -5.76
CA HIS A 69 15.87 -3.18 -5.69
C HIS A 69 15.11 -3.39 -4.37
N LEU A 70 14.97 -4.65 -3.93
CA LEU A 70 14.32 -4.96 -2.66
C LEU A 70 15.05 -4.34 -1.45
N ASN A 71 16.38 -4.30 -1.48
CA ASN A 71 17.17 -3.61 -0.46
C ASN A 71 16.85 -2.11 -0.40
N GLU A 72 16.72 -1.44 -1.56
CA GLU A 72 16.36 -0.02 -1.59
C GLU A 72 14.94 0.21 -1.04
N LEU A 73 13.98 -0.67 -1.39
CA LEU A 73 12.63 -0.63 -0.81
C LEU A 73 12.63 -0.85 0.71
N ASN A 74 13.47 -1.77 1.21
CA ASN A 74 13.58 -2.03 2.64
C ASN A 74 14.15 -0.82 3.41
N LYS A 75 15.12 -0.10 2.84
CA LYS A 75 15.63 1.16 3.41
C LYS A 75 14.52 2.21 3.59
N LYS A 76 13.50 2.18 2.76
CA LYS A 76 12.30 3.04 2.87
C LYS A 76 11.31 2.56 3.93
N GLN A 77 11.59 1.44 4.62
CA GLN A 77 10.72 0.90 5.66
C GLN A 77 9.27 0.69 5.18
N ILE A 78 9.11 0.12 3.99
CA ILE A 78 7.78 -0.21 3.44
C ILE A 78 6.99 -1.07 4.42
N SER A 79 5.66 -0.97 4.40
CA SER A 79 4.81 -1.73 5.31
C SER A 79 4.57 -3.17 4.86
N GLY A 80 4.65 -3.45 3.57
CA GLY A 80 4.47 -4.78 3.01
C GLY A 80 4.20 -4.78 1.52
N PHE A 81 3.96 -5.98 0.98
CA PHE A 81 3.56 -6.18 -0.41
C PHE A 81 2.18 -6.80 -0.52
N ILE A 82 1.42 -6.38 -1.54
CA ILE A 82 0.26 -7.08 -2.06
C ILE A 82 0.61 -7.51 -3.49
N VAL A 83 0.71 -8.80 -3.72
CA VAL A 83 1.11 -9.38 -5.00
C VAL A 83 -0.11 -9.97 -5.71
N LYS A 84 -0.22 -9.68 -7.00
CA LYS A 84 -1.22 -10.27 -7.89
C LYS A 84 -0.51 -11.05 -8.99
N ARG A 85 -0.49 -12.37 -8.90
CA ARG A 85 0.22 -13.24 -9.84
C ARG A 85 -0.62 -13.51 -11.09
N LYS A 86 -0.43 -12.70 -12.12
CA LYS A 86 -1.21 -12.75 -13.37
C LYS A 86 -0.72 -13.80 -14.37
N GLN A 87 0.56 -14.13 -14.35
CA GLN A 87 1.21 -15.05 -15.31
C GLN A 87 2.16 -15.99 -14.57
N ASN A 88 2.07 -17.27 -14.88
CA ASN A 88 2.93 -18.32 -14.31
C ASN A 88 4.06 -18.66 -15.28
N THR A 89 4.94 -17.72 -15.60
CA THR A 89 6.19 -18.03 -16.29
C THR A 89 7.22 -18.49 -15.26
N ALA A 90 8.12 -19.41 -15.65
CA ALA A 90 9.18 -19.88 -14.76
C ALA A 90 10.03 -18.73 -14.20
N HIS A 91 10.28 -17.72 -15.03
CA HIS A 91 11.02 -16.53 -14.63
C HIS A 91 10.29 -15.70 -13.56
N LEU A 92 8.98 -15.40 -13.73
CA LEU A 92 8.19 -14.67 -12.75
C LEU A 92 8.01 -15.44 -11.45
N ASN A 93 7.90 -16.78 -11.51
CA ASN A 93 7.87 -17.61 -10.31
C ASN A 93 9.17 -17.50 -9.53
N LYS A 94 10.32 -17.53 -10.21
CA LYS A 94 11.63 -17.36 -9.57
C LYS A 94 11.78 -15.97 -8.93
N LEU A 95 11.37 -14.91 -9.60
CA LEU A 95 11.36 -13.56 -9.05
C LEU A 95 10.44 -13.45 -7.83
N PHE A 96 9.31 -14.14 -7.85
CA PHE A 96 8.39 -14.20 -6.73
C PHE A 96 9.01 -14.92 -5.52
N GLU A 97 9.70 -16.05 -5.73
CA GLU A 97 10.42 -16.75 -4.69
C GLU A 97 11.52 -15.87 -4.08
N THR A 98 12.28 -15.17 -4.92
CA THR A 98 13.30 -14.21 -4.47
C THR A 98 12.67 -13.10 -3.62
N LEU A 99 11.53 -12.54 -4.04
CA LEU A 99 10.79 -11.54 -3.26
C LEU A 99 10.35 -12.12 -1.92
N LEU A 100 9.77 -13.32 -1.91
CA LEU A 100 9.23 -13.94 -0.70
C LEU A 100 10.34 -14.23 0.31
N CYS A 101 11.43 -14.89 -0.11
CA CYS A 101 12.59 -15.15 0.74
C CYS A 101 13.16 -13.87 1.35
N PHE A 102 13.37 -12.83 0.52
CA PHE A 102 13.85 -11.54 1.00
C PHE A 102 12.91 -10.91 2.03
N CYS A 103 11.61 -10.96 1.77
CA CYS A 103 10.61 -10.38 2.67
C CYS A 103 10.53 -11.11 4.01
N GLU A 104 10.66 -12.43 4.04
CA GLU A 104 10.71 -13.22 5.27
C GLU A 104 11.95 -12.89 6.09
N GLU A 105 13.14 -12.81 5.46
CA GLU A 105 14.39 -12.41 6.13
C GLU A 105 14.32 -11.02 6.77
N HIS A 106 13.55 -10.10 6.17
CA HIS A 106 13.46 -8.70 6.61
C HIS A 106 12.16 -8.37 7.36
N ASN A 107 11.37 -9.39 7.71
CA ASN A 107 10.07 -9.22 8.37
C ASN A 107 9.13 -8.26 7.62
N ILE A 108 9.01 -8.43 6.30
CA ILE A 108 8.12 -7.66 5.43
C ILE A 108 6.96 -8.56 5.04
N PRO A 109 5.72 -8.26 5.44
CA PRO A 109 4.57 -9.11 5.12
C PRO A 109 4.25 -9.08 3.62
N VAL A 110 3.95 -10.25 3.05
CA VAL A 110 3.53 -10.42 1.66
C VAL A 110 2.15 -11.03 1.62
N LEU A 111 1.21 -10.35 0.97
CA LEU A 111 -0.15 -10.82 0.77
C LEU A 111 -0.38 -11.13 -0.71
N GLU A 112 -1.11 -12.19 -0.99
CA GLU A 112 -1.55 -12.52 -2.34
C GLU A 112 -3.00 -12.07 -2.56
N LEU A 113 -3.21 -11.26 -3.60
CA LEU A 113 -4.53 -10.74 -3.99
C LEU A 113 -5.12 -11.59 -5.12
N PRO A 114 -6.37 -12.04 -5.03
CA PRO A 114 -7.08 -12.68 -6.13
C PRO A 114 -7.12 -11.83 -7.41
N GLN A 115 -7.19 -12.51 -8.57
CA GLN A 115 -7.12 -11.85 -9.88
C GLN A 115 -8.29 -10.91 -10.17
N ASP A 116 -9.47 -11.24 -9.70
CA ASP A 116 -10.73 -10.53 -9.90
C ASP A 116 -10.85 -9.27 -9.03
N ILE A 117 -10.09 -9.19 -7.93
CA ILE A 117 -10.11 -8.00 -7.06
C ILE A 117 -9.23 -6.90 -7.66
N SER A 118 -9.82 -5.76 -7.98
CA SER A 118 -9.07 -4.61 -8.50
C SER A 118 -8.16 -3.98 -7.46
N TYR A 119 -6.96 -3.56 -7.87
CA TYR A 119 -6.06 -2.74 -7.02
C TYR A 119 -6.73 -1.46 -6.52
N TRP A 120 -7.62 -0.89 -7.34
CA TRP A 120 -8.37 0.30 -6.94
C TRP A 120 -9.22 0.09 -5.69
N LEU A 121 -9.86 -1.07 -5.56
CA LEU A 121 -10.65 -1.41 -4.37
C LEU A 121 -9.77 -1.48 -3.11
N VAL A 122 -8.57 -2.06 -3.23
CA VAL A 122 -7.61 -2.13 -2.13
C VAL A 122 -7.13 -0.73 -1.75
N ILE A 123 -6.72 0.07 -2.75
CA ILE A 123 -6.25 1.45 -2.53
C ILE A 123 -7.33 2.28 -1.83
N LYS A 124 -8.54 2.29 -2.38
CA LYS A 124 -9.67 3.02 -1.81
C LYS A 124 -9.93 2.62 -0.36
N TYR A 125 -9.91 1.32 -0.08
CA TYR A 125 -10.15 0.83 1.28
C TYR A 125 -9.02 1.25 2.23
N VAL A 126 -7.76 0.99 1.90
CA VAL A 126 -6.61 1.33 2.75
C VAL A 126 -6.58 2.83 3.04
N LEU A 127 -6.75 3.67 2.01
CA LEU A 127 -6.77 5.12 2.19
C LEU A 127 -7.93 5.56 3.09
N SER A 128 -9.11 4.95 2.96
CA SER A 128 -10.24 5.27 3.83
C SER A 128 -9.95 4.94 5.30
N GLN A 129 -9.21 3.86 5.58
CA GLN A 129 -8.83 3.48 6.95
C GLN A 129 -7.77 4.43 7.52
N ILE A 130 -6.74 4.77 6.72
CA ILE A 130 -5.72 5.75 7.12
C ILE A 130 -6.38 7.10 7.43
N CYS A 131 -7.25 7.59 6.54
CA CYS A 131 -7.97 8.84 6.74
C CYS A 131 -8.91 8.78 7.95
N SER A 132 -9.62 7.66 8.17
CA SER A 132 -10.50 7.49 9.33
C SER A 132 -9.73 7.53 10.65
N ASN A 133 -8.55 6.93 10.70
CA ASN A 133 -7.69 7.01 11.88
C ASN A 133 -7.16 8.43 12.13
N ILE A 134 -6.91 9.20 11.07
CA ILE A 134 -6.54 10.62 11.16
C ILE A 134 -7.76 11.45 11.61
N VAL A 135 -8.96 11.16 11.11
CA VAL A 135 -10.21 11.85 11.48
C VAL A 135 -10.66 11.48 12.90
N ASN A 136 -10.48 10.22 13.31
CA ASN A 136 -10.73 9.76 14.68
C ASN A 136 -9.70 10.30 15.69
N ALA A 137 -8.54 10.76 15.24
CA ALA A 137 -7.68 11.69 15.97
C ALA A 137 -8.31 13.11 16.02
N LYS A 138 -9.56 13.13 16.20
CA LYS A 138 -10.63 14.03 16.66
C LYS A 138 -10.51 15.54 16.42
N PHE A 139 -9.43 16.12 15.92
CA PHE A 139 -9.30 17.57 16.04
C PHE A 139 -8.67 18.27 14.83
N ILE A 140 -8.06 17.54 13.94
CA ILE A 140 -7.23 18.14 12.90
C ILE A 140 -8.10 18.65 11.74
N TYR A 141 -9.13 17.91 11.36
CA TYR A 141 -9.93 18.23 10.17
C TYR A 141 -10.86 19.46 10.33
N SER A 142 -11.37 19.75 11.52
CA SER A 142 -12.23 20.91 11.71
C SER A 142 -11.47 22.25 11.63
N LYS A 143 -10.15 22.22 11.53
CA LYS A 143 -9.28 23.39 11.49
C LYS A 143 -8.29 23.42 10.32
N MET A 144 -8.19 22.36 9.53
CA MET A 144 -7.30 22.31 8.36
C MET A 144 -7.99 22.94 7.16
N THR A 145 -7.29 23.83 6.48
CA THR A 145 -7.70 24.36 5.18
C THR A 145 -7.53 23.29 4.10
N ARG A 146 -8.22 23.44 2.97
CA ARG A 146 -8.10 22.57 1.79
C ARG A 146 -6.65 22.39 1.34
N ASP A 147 -5.86 23.45 1.41
CA ASP A 147 -4.44 23.45 1.00
C ASP A 147 -3.55 22.71 1.99
N GLU A 148 -3.87 22.72 3.28
CA GLU A 148 -3.16 21.94 4.30
C GLU A 148 -3.44 20.46 4.17
N ILE A 149 -4.68 20.08 3.87
CA ILE A 149 -5.07 18.70 3.57
C ILE A 149 -4.35 18.24 2.30
N GLY A 150 -4.35 19.06 1.24
CA GLY A 150 -3.65 18.77 -0.01
C GLY A 150 -2.15 18.54 0.21
N ARG A 151 -1.47 19.42 0.96
CA ARG A 151 -0.05 19.26 1.30
C ARG A 151 0.24 18.00 2.09
N TYR A 152 -0.57 17.66 3.07
CA TYR A 152 -0.42 16.43 3.86
C TYR A 152 -0.43 15.16 2.99
N PHE A 153 -1.33 15.12 2.01
CA PHE A 153 -1.41 13.99 1.08
C PHE A 153 -0.27 13.98 0.04
N VAL A 154 0.20 15.15 -0.41
CA VAL A 154 1.35 15.28 -1.32
C VAL A 154 2.64 14.83 -0.63
N GLU A 155 2.89 15.29 0.58
CA GLU A 155 4.03 14.89 1.40
C GLU A 155 3.97 13.42 1.78
N GLY A 156 2.77 12.84 1.92
CA GLY A 156 2.53 11.41 2.09
C GLY A 156 2.68 10.57 0.81
N GLY A 157 3.10 11.14 -0.32
CA GLY A 157 3.40 10.40 -1.55
C GLY A 157 2.20 10.04 -2.43
N ILE A 158 1.06 10.69 -2.24
CA ILE A 158 -0.15 10.48 -3.06
C ILE A 158 -0.17 11.45 -4.23
N ARG A 159 -0.36 10.95 -5.46
CA ARG A 159 -0.40 11.81 -6.67
C ARG A 159 -1.59 12.77 -6.65
N GLU A 160 -1.38 13.99 -7.16
CA GLU A 160 -2.32 15.11 -7.22
C GLU A 160 -3.74 14.73 -7.69
N LYS A 161 -3.84 13.94 -8.75
CA LYS A 161 -5.12 13.46 -9.31
C LYS A 161 -5.88 12.47 -8.40
N THR A 162 -5.16 11.75 -7.55
CA THR A 162 -5.75 10.86 -6.53
C THR A 162 -6.25 11.69 -5.34
N ILE A 163 -5.62 12.83 -5.08
CA ILE A 163 -6.02 13.79 -4.04
C ILE A 163 -7.36 14.43 -4.39
N GLU A 164 -7.53 14.90 -5.63
CA GLU A 164 -8.81 15.48 -6.08
C GLU A 164 -9.96 14.49 -5.95
N ASN A 165 -9.75 13.23 -6.34
CA ASN A 165 -10.76 12.19 -6.20
C ASN A 165 -11.04 11.81 -4.74
N LEU A 166 -10.02 11.83 -3.88
CA LEU A 166 -10.15 11.62 -2.43
C LEU A 166 -10.86 12.80 -1.76
N MET A 167 -10.52 14.03 -2.13
CA MET A 167 -11.17 15.24 -1.63
C MET A 167 -12.65 15.24 -2.01
N CYS A 168 -12.98 14.91 -3.26
CA CYS A 168 -14.37 14.80 -3.71
C CYS A 168 -15.13 13.68 -2.97
N ALA A 169 -14.49 12.54 -2.70
CA ALA A 169 -15.08 11.44 -1.92
C ALA A 169 -15.28 11.83 -0.44
N LEU A 170 -14.33 12.55 0.15
CA LEU A 170 -14.42 13.07 1.51
C LEU A 170 -15.48 14.16 1.64
N GLU A 171 -15.57 15.09 0.68
CA GLU A 171 -16.62 16.12 0.63
C GLU A 171 -18.00 15.49 0.51
N THR A 172 -18.15 14.44 -0.30
CA THR A 172 -19.40 13.68 -0.43
C THR A 172 -19.76 12.95 0.85
N MET A 173 -18.79 12.36 1.54
CA MET A 173 -19.00 11.71 2.84
C MET A 173 -19.36 12.71 3.93
N LEU A 174 -18.66 13.84 4.02
CA LEU A 174 -18.90 14.89 5.02
C LEU A 174 -20.23 15.62 4.76
N GLY A 175 -20.58 15.86 3.50
CA GLY A 175 -21.88 16.45 3.12
C GLY A 175 -23.08 15.60 3.54
N ASN A 176 -22.94 14.27 3.55
CA ASN A 176 -23.97 13.36 4.04
C ASN A 176 -24.08 13.30 5.57
N TYR A 177 -23.06 13.75 6.31
CA TYR A 177 -23.08 13.81 7.78
C TYR A 177 -23.58 15.14 8.33
N CYS A 178 -23.54 16.23 7.53
CA CYS A 178 -24.04 17.54 7.95
C CYS A 178 -25.56 17.73 7.74
N LEU A 179 -26.25 16.74 7.17
CA LEU A 179 -27.68 16.78 6.88
C LEU A 179 -28.55 15.86 7.76
N LYS A 180 -28.03 15.47 8.96
CA LYS A 180 -28.84 14.76 9.94
C LYS A 180 -28.76 15.43 11.30
#